data_e40faf320f9b07e4617a016479442ed3
#
_entry.id   e40faf320f9b07e4617a016479442ed3
#
_cell.length_a   1.000
_cell.length_b   1.000
_cell.length_c   1.000
_cell.angle_alpha   90.00
_cell.angle_beta   90.00
_cell.angle_gamma   90.00
#
_symmetry.space_group_name_H-M   'P 1'
#
loop_
_entity.id
_entity.type
_entity.pdbx_description
1 polymer ?
#
loop_
_entity_poly.entity_id
_entity_poly.type
_entity_poly.pdbx_seq_one_letter_code
_entity_poly.pdbx_strand_id
1 'polypeptide(L)'
;MEEHCGHARFVWNLAVEQQSWWKPGRGNAPNHAERCRQLTEARAEFKWLRAGSQTFQQQALRDFDQAMRNFFNGSHRRPIFRKRGRSDGFQIVGKNARVENLNRKWSRCWIPKVGWVRFRVSRTIPDFRSYRVTRDRAGRWHVAFAAAPDPIPAPGTGEVGEVVGVDRGVAVSAALSTGELLSCPKLRPKEAERLRRLQRRLAKATRGSNRRGRLKTQIARVKVREADRRKDWVEKTSTDLARRFDVIRVEDLRIKNMTRSARGTVDQPGRNVRQKAGLNRGILANGWGLLARRLEQKAPGRVEKIPAAYTSQCCSSCGHVAPGNRESQAMFRCVACGHTANADVNAARNIAAGRAVTARGGTVLAAPANREPQHSTPPLVGV
;
A
#
# COMPACT_ATOMS: atom_id res chain seq x y z
N MET A 1 -22.66 -14.89 5.52
CA MET A 1 -21.61 -13.95 5.01
C MET A 1 -20.64 -14.62 4.03
N GLU A 2 -20.16 -15.84 4.29
CA GLU A 2 -19.25 -16.55 3.35
C GLU A 2 -19.93 -16.84 2.00
N GLU A 3 -21.19 -17.22 2.00
CA GLU A 3 -22.02 -17.40 0.81
C GLU A 3 -22.10 -16.13 -0.04
N HIS A 4 -22.33 -14.97 0.60
CA HIS A 4 -22.33 -13.68 -0.11
C HIS A 4 -21.00 -13.35 -0.78
N CYS A 5 -19.88 -13.69 -0.12
CA CYS A 5 -18.57 -13.62 -0.76
C CYS A 5 -18.45 -14.60 -1.95
N GLY A 6 -19.05 -15.78 -1.82
CA GLY A 6 -19.14 -16.78 -2.89
C GLY A 6 -19.91 -16.24 -4.10
N HIS A 7 -21.10 -15.71 -3.87
CA HIS A 7 -21.95 -15.13 -4.91
C HIS A 7 -21.27 -13.94 -5.61
N ALA A 8 -20.73 -12.97 -4.85
CA ALA A 8 -20.04 -11.82 -5.41
C ALA A 8 -18.81 -12.24 -6.24
N ARG A 9 -18.08 -13.28 -5.81
CA ARG A 9 -16.95 -13.84 -6.55
C ARG A 9 -17.40 -14.54 -7.84
N PHE A 10 -18.46 -15.32 -7.78
CA PHE A 10 -19.02 -16.01 -8.95
C PHE A 10 -19.42 -14.99 -10.02
N VAL A 11 -20.23 -13.99 -9.64
CA VAL A 11 -20.69 -12.96 -10.57
C VAL A 11 -19.55 -12.16 -11.19
N TRP A 12 -18.54 -11.81 -10.39
CA TRP A 12 -17.32 -11.19 -10.91
C TRP A 12 -16.60 -12.11 -11.91
N ASN A 13 -16.44 -13.39 -11.58
CA ASN A 13 -15.72 -14.33 -12.43
C ASN A 13 -16.48 -14.58 -13.74
N LEU A 14 -17.81 -14.67 -13.70
CA LEU A 14 -18.66 -14.76 -14.88
C LEU A 14 -18.44 -13.55 -15.80
N ALA A 15 -18.42 -12.32 -15.25
CA ALA A 15 -18.16 -11.12 -16.02
C ALA A 15 -16.74 -11.11 -16.63
N VAL A 16 -15.72 -11.61 -15.92
CA VAL A 16 -14.35 -11.77 -16.44
C VAL A 16 -14.33 -12.76 -17.60
N GLU A 17 -15.06 -13.87 -17.49
CA GLU A 17 -15.16 -14.90 -18.53
C GLU A 17 -15.84 -14.37 -19.78
N GLN A 18 -17.00 -13.75 -19.65
CA GLN A 18 -17.73 -13.11 -20.75
C GLN A 18 -16.86 -12.08 -21.48
N GLN A 19 -16.12 -11.27 -20.72
CA GLN A 19 -15.18 -10.30 -21.31
C GLN A 19 -13.99 -10.96 -22.01
N SER A 20 -13.60 -12.18 -21.64
CA SER A 20 -12.49 -12.91 -22.27
C SER A 20 -12.86 -13.46 -23.65
N TRP A 21 -14.13 -13.73 -23.90
CA TRP A 21 -14.63 -14.20 -25.21
C TRP A 21 -14.78 -13.08 -26.23
N TRP A 22 -14.83 -11.83 -25.76
CA TRP A 22 -14.90 -10.69 -26.67
C TRP A 22 -13.57 -10.47 -27.39
N LYS A 23 -13.66 -10.30 -28.72
CA LYS A 23 -12.55 -9.97 -29.61
C LYS A 23 -12.92 -8.72 -30.42
N PRO A 24 -11.94 -7.84 -30.74
CA PRO A 24 -12.18 -6.74 -31.69
C PRO A 24 -12.76 -7.27 -33.01
N GLY A 25 -13.74 -6.58 -33.56
CA GLY A 25 -14.43 -6.97 -34.81
C GLY A 25 -15.59 -7.95 -34.67
N ARG A 26 -15.89 -8.47 -33.48
CA ARG A 26 -17.05 -9.36 -33.22
C ARG A 26 -18.22 -8.67 -32.49
N GLY A 27 -18.46 -7.41 -32.74
CA GLY A 27 -19.49 -6.65 -32.02
C GLY A 27 -19.02 -6.08 -30.68
N ASN A 28 -19.92 -5.47 -29.93
CA ASN A 28 -19.61 -4.86 -28.64
C ASN A 28 -19.51 -5.88 -27.50
N ALA A 29 -18.57 -5.67 -26.59
CA ALA A 29 -18.55 -6.45 -25.34
C ALA A 29 -19.86 -6.21 -24.57
N PRO A 30 -20.36 -7.22 -23.81
CA PRO A 30 -21.56 -7.04 -22.99
C PRO A 30 -21.42 -5.81 -22.10
N ASN A 31 -22.37 -4.90 -22.17
CA ASN A 31 -22.43 -3.72 -21.32
C ASN A 31 -23.00 -4.08 -19.94
N HIS A 32 -23.12 -3.07 -19.04
CA HIS A 32 -23.66 -3.29 -17.69
C HIS A 32 -25.10 -3.83 -17.71
N ALA A 33 -25.95 -3.27 -18.57
CA ALA A 33 -27.37 -3.65 -18.64
C ALA A 33 -27.49 -5.11 -19.14
N GLU A 34 -26.72 -5.48 -20.14
CA GLU A 34 -26.66 -6.85 -20.65
C GLU A 34 -26.22 -7.85 -19.58
N ARG A 35 -25.14 -7.55 -18.86
CA ARG A 35 -24.68 -8.41 -17.75
C ARG A 35 -25.71 -8.52 -16.63
N CYS A 36 -26.49 -7.45 -16.34
CA CYS A 36 -27.57 -7.49 -15.36
C CYS A 36 -28.73 -8.38 -15.82
N ARG A 37 -29.07 -8.38 -17.11
CA ARG A 37 -30.08 -9.24 -17.71
C ARG A 37 -29.66 -10.70 -17.61
N GLN A 38 -28.45 -11.04 -18.06
CA GLN A 38 -27.88 -12.38 -17.94
C GLN A 38 -27.75 -12.86 -16.48
N LEU A 39 -27.47 -11.94 -15.53
CA LEU A 39 -27.51 -12.28 -14.12
C LEU A 39 -28.93 -12.64 -13.67
N THR A 40 -29.97 -11.97 -14.18
CA THR A 40 -31.37 -12.28 -13.88
C THR A 40 -31.74 -13.67 -14.40
N GLU A 41 -31.35 -14.02 -15.62
CA GLU A 41 -31.51 -15.34 -16.22
C GLU A 41 -30.78 -16.41 -15.40
N ALA A 42 -29.52 -16.20 -15.09
CA ALA A 42 -28.74 -17.12 -14.25
C ALA A 42 -29.36 -17.30 -12.85
N ARG A 43 -29.97 -16.26 -12.28
CA ARG A 43 -30.70 -16.37 -11.01
C ARG A 43 -32.01 -17.15 -11.12
N ALA A 44 -32.65 -17.14 -12.27
CA ALA A 44 -33.85 -17.96 -12.52
C ALA A 44 -33.45 -19.44 -12.60
N GLU A 45 -32.36 -19.76 -13.28
CA GLU A 45 -31.84 -21.11 -13.44
C GLU A 45 -31.23 -21.68 -12.16
N PHE A 46 -30.34 -20.94 -11.50
CA PHE A 46 -29.58 -21.44 -10.35
C PHE A 46 -30.19 -21.04 -9.02
N LYS A 47 -30.91 -21.96 -8.35
CA LYS A 47 -31.54 -21.74 -7.03
C LYS A 47 -30.57 -21.17 -5.98
N TRP A 48 -29.34 -21.67 -5.93
CA TRP A 48 -28.32 -21.19 -4.99
C TRP A 48 -27.96 -19.71 -5.22
N LEU A 49 -27.89 -19.26 -6.47
CA LEU A 49 -27.62 -17.87 -6.81
C LEU A 49 -28.81 -16.97 -6.48
N ARG A 50 -30.04 -17.44 -6.72
CA ARG A 50 -31.29 -16.77 -6.36
C ARG A 50 -31.46 -16.58 -4.84
N ALA A 51 -31.02 -17.55 -4.04
CA ALA A 51 -31.05 -17.46 -2.58
C ALA A 51 -30.19 -16.30 -2.03
N GLY A 52 -29.14 -15.91 -2.78
CA GLY A 52 -28.29 -14.79 -2.42
C GLY A 52 -28.93 -13.42 -2.64
N SER A 53 -28.33 -12.38 -2.03
CA SER A 53 -28.77 -11.00 -2.20
C SER A 53 -28.47 -10.49 -3.60
N GLN A 54 -29.50 -10.08 -4.34
CA GLN A 54 -29.36 -9.47 -5.68
C GLN A 54 -28.49 -8.20 -5.63
N THR A 55 -28.65 -7.38 -4.59
CA THR A 55 -27.86 -6.15 -4.43
C THR A 55 -26.36 -6.41 -4.44
N PHE A 56 -25.90 -7.48 -3.76
CA PHE A 56 -24.47 -7.80 -3.72
C PHE A 56 -23.95 -8.32 -5.05
N GLN A 57 -24.79 -9.05 -5.77
CA GLN A 57 -24.49 -9.59 -7.08
C GLN A 57 -24.41 -8.48 -8.13
N GLN A 58 -25.37 -7.56 -8.15
CA GLN A 58 -25.34 -6.37 -9.01
C GLN A 58 -24.16 -5.46 -8.67
N GLN A 59 -23.83 -5.29 -7.38
CA GLN A 59 -22.66 -4.50 -6.99
C GLN A 59 -21.36 -5.14 -7.46
N ALA A 60 -21.27 -6.47 -7.53
CA ALA A 60 -20.09 -7.15 -8.10
C ALA A 60 -19.93 -6.87 -9.61
N LEU A 61 -21.03 -6.73 -10.37
CA LEU A 61 -20.99 -6.28 -11.76
C LEU A 61 -20.51 -4.82 -11.87
N ARG A 62 -21.03 -3.92 -11.05
CA ARG A 62 -20.58 -2.51 -11.01
C ARG A 62 -19.10 -2.40 -10.68
N ASP A 63 -18.61 -3.20 -9.71
CA ASP A 63 -17.19 -3.29 -9.37
C ASP A 63 -16.36 -3.75 -10.58
N PHE A 64 -16.87 -4.72 -11.35
CA PHE A 64 -16.22 -5.22 -12.55
C PHE A 64 -16.16 -4.13 -13.65
N ASP A 65 -17.26 -3.46 -13.93
CA ASP A 65 -17.33 -2.41 -14.94
C ASP A 65 -16.40 -1.24 -14.59
N GLN A 66 -16.31 -0.87 -13.30
CA GLN A 66 -15.34 0.12 -12.86
C GLN A 66 -13.90 -0.36 -13.06
N ALA A 67 -13.63 -1.63 -12.79
CA ALA A 67 -12.29 -2.19 -13.00
C ALA A 67 -11.92 -2.24 -14.50
N MET A 68 -12.89 -2.48 -15.40
CA MET A 68 -12.69 -2.41 -16.85
C MET A 68 -12.43 -0.96 -17.31
N ARG A 69 -13.20 0.01 -16.83
CA ARG A 69 -12.92 1.44 -17.11
C ARG A 69 -11.52 1.83 -16.67
N ASN A 70 -11.10 1.43 -15.48
CA ASN A 70 -9.75 1.71 -14.98
C ASN A 70 -8.66 1.03 -15.83
N PHE A 71 -8.94 -0.14 -16.39
CA PHE A 71 -8.03 -0.82 -17.31
C PHE A 71 -7.90 -0.07 -18.64
N PHE A 72 -9.01 0.31 -19.26
CA PHE A 72 -9.01 1.07 -20.52
C PHE A 72 -8.36 2.46 -20.35
N ASN A 73 -8.52 3.10 -19.20
CA ASN A 73 -7.85 4.36 -18.88
C ASN A 73 -6.35 4.18 -18.52
N GLY A 74 -5.78 2.98 -18.66
CA GLY A 74 -4.36 2.70 -18.38
C GLY A 74 -3.95 2.74 -16.90
N SER A 75 -4.88 3.06 -15.98
CA SER A 75 -4.57 3.20 -14.54
C SER A 75 -4.39 1.86 -13.81
N HIS A 76 -5.02 0.80 -14.31
CA HIS A 76 -5.00 -0.53 -13.70
C HIS A 76 -4.76 -1.64 -14.75
N ARG A 77 -4.36 -2.81 -14.26
CA ARG A 77 -4.27 -4.00 -15.10
C ARG A 77 -5.65 -4.56 -15.40
N ARG A 78 -5.76 -5.37 -16.49
CA ARG A 78 -6.98 -6.09 -16.84
C ARG A 78 -7.48 -6.90 -15.64
N PRO A 79 -8.81 -6.89 -15.37
CA PRO A 79 -9.43 -7.72 -14.33
C PRO A 79 -9.16 -9.21 -14.54
N ILE A 80 -8.93 -9.92 -13.44
CA ILE A 80 -8.65 -11.37 -13.43
C ILE A 80 -9.65 -12.10 -12.52
N PHE A 81 -9.73 -13.42 -12.66
CA PHE A 81 -10.54 -14.28 -11.80
C PHE A 81 -10.20 -14.08 -10.32
N ARG A 82 -11.22 -13.90 -9.50
CA ARG A 82 -11.12 -13.87 -8.03
C ARG A 82 -11.05 -15.29 -7.47
N LYS A 83 -10.12 -15.53 -6.54
CA LYS A 83 -9.94 -16.82 -5.86
C LYS A 83 -10.49 -16.76 -4.45
N ARG A 84 -11.11 -17.86 -3.98
CA ARG A 84 -11.58 -18.02 -2.61
C ARG A 84 -10.43 -17.75 -1.61
N GLY A 85 -10.71 -16.98 -0.55
CA GLY A 85 -9.73 -16.64 0.49
C GLY A 85 -8.70 -15.59 0.10
N ARG A 86 -8.80 -14.96 -1.09
CA ARG A 86 -7.89 -13.87 -1.50
C ARG A 86 -8.54 -12.49 -1.47
N SER A 87 -9.80 -12.41 -1.81
CA SER A 87 -10.52 -11.13 -1.93
C SER A 87 -11.98 -11.36 -1.57
N ASP A 88 -12.22 -12.09 -0.47
CA ASP A 88 -13.57 -12.37 -0.02
C ASP A 88 -14.18 -11.09 0.55
N GLY A 89 -15.29 -10.66 -0.03
CA GLY A 89 -16.00 -9.47 0.40
C GLY A 89 -17.14 -9.11 -0.54
N PHE A 90 -18.02 -8.25 -0.04
CA PHE A 90 -19.15 -7.69 -0.76
C PHE A 90 -19.41 -6.26 -0.27
N GLN A 91 -20.07 -5.46 -1.08
CA GLN A 91 -20.37 -4.06 -0.77
C GLN A 91 -21.88 -3.88 -0.56
N ILE A 92 -22.22 -3.03 0.39
CA ILE A 92 -23.58 -2.66 0.75
C ILE A 92 -23.74 -1.18 0.45
N VAL A 93 -24.78 -0.83 -0.29
CA VAL A 93 -25.02 0.53 -0.80
C VAL A 93 -26.46 0.97 -0.57
N GLY A 94 -26.68 2.28 -0.56
CA GLY A 94 -28.02 2.92 -0.50
C GLY A 94 -28.81 2.56 0.75
N LYS A 95 -30.10 2.35 0.63
CA LYS A 95 -31.04 2.06 1.75
C LYS A 95 -30.64 0.86 2.63
N ASN A 96 -29.81 -0.05 2.10
CA ASN A 96 -29.31 -1.20 2.84
C ASN A 96 -28.07 -0.88 3.68
N ALA A 97 -27.41 0.26 3.45
CA ALA A 97 -26.25 0.68 4.22
C ALA A 97 -26.68 1.33 5.55
N ARG A 98 -27.06 0.49 6.52
CA ARG A 98 -27.53 0.89 7.84
C ARG A 98 -26.55 0.44 8.91
N VAL A 99 -26.25 1.36 9.84
CA VAL A 99 -25.42 1.12 11.00
C VAL A 99 -26.07 1.75 12.22
N GLU A 100 -26.03 1.05 13.33
CA GLU A 100 -26.51 1.54 14.60
C GLU A 100 -25.41 1.44 15.66
N ASN A 101 -25.23 2.52 16.41
CA ASN A 101 -24.31 2.54 17.53
C ASN A 101 -24.97 1.91 18.75
N LEU A 102 -24.33 0.90 19.31
CA LEU A 102 -24.81 0.23 20.54
C LEU A 102 -24.19 0.85 21.78
N ASN A 103 -22.90 1.16 21.72
CA ASN A 103 -22.14 1.85 22.76
C ASN A 103 -20.77 2.30 22.21
N ARG A 104 -19.92 2.91 23.04
CA ARG A 104 -18.60 3.41 22.67
C ARG A 104 -17.70 2.38 21.96
N LYS A 105 -17.88 1.09 22.24
CA LYS A 105 -16.99 0.00 21.72
C LYS A 105 -17.65 -0.84 20.63
N TRP A 106 -18.95 -0.82 20.49
CA TRP A 106 -19.71 -1.71 19.65
C TRP A 106 -20.77 -0.99 18.84
N SER A 107 -20.86 -1.36 17.58
CA SER A 107 -21.94 -1.01 16.66
C SER A 107 -22.43 -2.25 15.95
N ARG A 108 -23.57 -2.15 15.26
CA ARG A 108 -24.09 -3.19 14.39
C ARG A 108 -24.34 -2.63 13.00
N CYS A 109 -24.10 -3.43 11.98
CA CYS A 109 -24.39 -3.11 10.58
C CYS A 109 -25.40 -4.10 10.03
N TRP A 110 -26.27 -3.62 9.16
CA TRP A 110 -27.28 -4.44 8.51
C TRP A 110 -26.71 -5.14 7.30
N ILE A 111 -26.88 -6.45 7.20
CA ILE A 111 -26.47 -7.23 6.04
C ILE A 111 -27.71 -7.94 5.48
N PRO A 112 -28.19 -7.58 4.27
CA PRO A 112 -29.31 -8.25 3.63
C PRO A 112 -29.17 -9.76 3.63
N LYS A 113 -30.24 -10.48 3.96
CA LYS A 113 -30.31 -11.94 4.12
C LYS A 113 -29.51 -12.51 5.31
N VAL A 114 -28.86 -11.69 6.12
CA VAL A 114 -28.15 -12.09 7.35
C VAL A 114 -28.73 -11.39 8.58
N GLY A 115 -29.18 -10.15 8.42
CA GLY A 115 -29.66 -9.32 9.53
C GLY A 115 -28.56 -8.44 10.12
N TRP A 116 -28.73 -8.06 11.39
CA TRP A 116 -27.81 -7.21 12.13
C TRP A 116 -26.58 -7.98 12.61
N VAL A 117 -25.40 -7.48 12.22
CA VAL A 117 -24.11 -8.06 12.61
C VAL A 117 -23.35 -7.07 13.47
N ARG A 118 -22.97 -7.48 14.69
CA ARG A 118 -22.17 -6.66 15.61
C ARG A 118 -20.72 -6.60 15.15
N PHE A 119 -20.11 -5.44 15.27
CA PHE A 119 -18.69 -5.24 15.04
C PHE A 119 -18.09 -4.29 16.08
N ARG A 120 -16.80 -4.44 16.32
CA ARG A 120 -16.07 -3.56 17.23
C ARG A 120 -15.70 -2.26 16.54
N VAL A 121 -16.08 -1.15 17.12
CA VAL A 121 -15.71 0.19 16.66
C VAL A 121 -14.26 0.46 17.00
N SER A 122 -13.44 0.71 16.00
CA SER A 122 -12.01 1.02 16.15
C SER A 122 -11.72 2.52 16.05
N ARG A 123 -12.65 3.29 15.51
CA ARG A 123 -12.60 4.76 15.34
C ARG A 123 -14.02 5.29 15.15
N THR A 124 -14.23 6.58 15.28
CA THR A 124 -15.50 7.22 14.95
C THR A 124 -15.94 6.81 13.55
N ILE A 125 -17.23 6.43 13.42
CA ILE A 125 -17.83 6.09 12.14
C ILE A 125 -18.16 7.41 11.45
N PRO A 126 -17.59 7.70 10.27
CA PRO A 126 -17.88 8.91 9.52
C PRO A 126 -19.24 8.81 8.84
N ASP A 127 -19.73 9.91 8.27
CA ASP A 127 -20.86 9.85 7.34
C ASP A 127 -20.49 8.97 6.16
N PHE A 128 -21.39 8.08 5.78
CA PHE A 128 -21.15 7.08 4.74
C PHE A 128 -22.37 6.86 3.87
N ARG A 129 -22.15 6.59 2.59
CA ARG A 129 -23.21 6.14 1.63
C ARG A 129 -23.14 4.64 1.39
N SER A 130 -22.06 4.02 1.75
CA SER A 130 -21.83 2.59 1.56
C SER A 130 -20.75 2.06 2.50
N TYR A 131 -20.76 0.76 2.73
CA TYR A 131 -19.65 0.08 3.39
C TYR A 131 -19.39 -1.27 2.74
N ARG A 132 -18.14 -1.70 2.85
CA ARG A 132 -17.69 -3.00 2.35
C ARG A 132 -17.41 -3.93 3.52
N VAL A 133 -17.96 -5.13 3.46
CA VAL A 133 -17.65 -6.22 4.38
C VAL A 133 -16.63 -7.12 3.71
N THR A 134 -15.49 -7.36 4.38
CA THR A 134 -14.39 -8.18 3.83
C THR A 134 -13.90 -9.18 4.86
N ARG A 135 -13.40 -10.31 4.37
CA ARG A 135 -12.71 -11.31 5.19
C ARG A 135 -11.23 -11.35 4.83
N ASP A 136 -10.39 -11.16 5.82
CA ASP A 136 -8.94 -11.26 5.62
C ASP A 136 -8.45 -12.72 5.58
N ARG A 137 -7.17 -12.91 5.23
CA ARG A 137 -6.56 -14.26 5.17
C ARG A 137 -6.41 -14.94 6.53
N ALA A 138 -6.53 -14.20 7.62
CA ALA A 138 -6.54 -14.74 8.98
C ALA A 138 -7.94 -15.19 9.42
N GLY A 139 -8.95 -14.96 8.58
CA GLY A 139 -10.34 -15.30 8.83
C GLY A 139 -11.12 -14.22 9.58
N ARG A 140 -10.56 -13.03 9.79
CA ARG A 140 -11.23 -11.91 10.47
C ARG A 140 -12.11 -11.16 9.50
N TRP A 141 -13.29 -10.76 9.96
CA TRP A 141 -14.20 -9.89 9.23
C TRP A 141 -13.95 -8.42 9.56
N HIS A 142 -14.06 -7.58 8.56
CA HIS A 142 -13.88 -6.14 8.65
C HIS A 142 -15.03 -5.43 7.96
N VAL A 143 -15.48 -4.33 8.56
CA VAL A 143 -16.36 -3.36 7.92
C VAL A 143 -15.52 -2.13 7.58
N ALA A 144 -15.54 -1.71 6.32
CA ALA A 144 -14.83 -0.55 5.84
C ALA A 144 -15.83 0.45 5.25
N PHE A 145 -15.88 1.64 5.82
CA PHE A 145 -16.73 2.74 5.35
C PHE A 145 -16.00 3.53 4.27
N ALA A 146 -16.72 3.88 3.20
CA ALA A 146 -16.20 4.76 2.16
C ALA A 146 -16.46 6.21 2.59
N ALA A 147 -15.44 6.85 3.11
CA ALA A 147 -15.46 8.25 3.51
C ALA A 147 -14.11 8.91 3.19
N ALA A 148 -14.14 10.18 2.84
CA ALA A 148 -12.95 11.01 2.79
C ALA A 148 -12.69 11.55 4.21
N PRO A 149 -11.53 11.27 4.82
CA PRO A 149 -11.21 11.86 6.12
C PRO A 149 -10.96 13.35 5.96
N ASP A 150 -11.33 14.14 6.96
CA ASP A 150 -11.00 15.56 6.99
C ASP A 150 -9.49 15.74 7.04
N PRO A 151 -8.94 16.72 6.29
CA PRO A 151 -7.55 17.09 6.38
C PRO A 151 -7.21 17.61 7.77
N ILE A 152 -6.00 17.37 8.24
CA ILE A 152 -5.48 17.99 9.43
C ILE A 152 -4.99 19.39 9.03
N PRO A 153 -5.46 20.48 9.65
CA PRO A 153 -4.99 21.81 9.33
C PRO A 153 -3.50 21.97 9.65
N ALA A 154 -2.84 22.92 9.01
CA ALA A 154 -1.47 23.30 9.34
C ALA A 154 -1.43 23.94 10.74
N PRO A 155 -0.38 23.73 11.53
CA PRO A 155 -0.25 24.37 12.84
C PRO A 155 -0.15 25.90 12.76
N GLY A 156 0.31 26.46 11.63
CA GLY A 156 0.41 27.91 11.43
C GLY A 156 1.51 28.56 12.28
N THR A 157 2.61 27.87 12.46
CA THR A 157 3.75 28.34 13.26
C THR A 157 4.64 29.31 12.47
N GLY A 158 4.48 30.61 12.68
CA GLY A 158 5.32 31.69 12.15
C GLY A 158 5.09 32.02 10.67
N GLU A 159 5.78 33.07 10.17
CA GLU A 159 5.63 33.58 8.79
C GLU A 159 6.10 32.61 7.71
N VAL A 160 7.04 31.72 8.02
CA VAL A 160 7.65 30.79 7.03
C VAL A 160 7.14 29.34 7.20
N GLY A 161 6.41 29.03 8.28
CA GLY A 161 5.97 27.69 8.61
C GLY A 161 7.12 26.73 8.98
N GLU A 162 6.85 25.76 9.84
CA GLU A 162 7.86 24.77 10.24
C GLU A 162 7.95 23.64 9.22
N VAL A 163 9.15 23.46 8.64
CA VAL A 163 9.43 22.44 7.60
C VAL A 163 10.15 21.23 8.22
N VAL A 164 9.65 20.03 7.99
CA VAL A 164 10.35 18.81 8.37
C VAL A 164 10.73 17.97 7.16
N GLY A 165 11.98 17.49 7.13
CA GLY A 165 12.46 16.46 6.21
C GLY A 165 12.35 15.08 6.85
N VAL A 166 11.91 14.09 6.06
CA VAL A 166 11.73 12.71 6.52
C VAL A 166 12.52 11.78 5.62
N ASP A 167 13.67 11.31 6.10
CA ASP A 167 14.43 10.23 5.46
C ASP A 167 13.86 8.87 5.86
N ARG A 168 13.67 7.97 4.89
CA ARG A 168 13.03 6.65 5.09
C ARG A 168 14.04 5.51 4.95
N GLY A 169 14.54 5.03 6.06
CA GLY A 169 15.57 3.99 6.14
C GLY A 169 15.05 2.58 6.45
N VAL A 170 15.90 1.56 6.27
CA VAL A 170 15.58 0.15 6.59
C VAL A 170 15.88 -0.15 8.05
N ALA A 171 16.93 0.39 8.61
CA ALA A 171 17.31 0.24 10.00
C ALA A 171 16.41 1.11 10.89
N VAL A 172 16.42 2.40 10.65
CA VAL A 172 15.47 3.40 11.18
C VAL A 172 14.37 3.57 10.14
N SER A 173 13.10 3.51 10.56
CA SER A 173 11.98 3.54 9.61
C SER A 173 11.74 4.91 9.01
N ALA A 174 11.98 5.96 9.81
CA ALA A 174 12.00 7.35 9.41
C ALA A 174 12.91 8.16 10.36
N ALA A 175 13.84 8.93 9.82
CA ALA A 175 14.61 9.91 10.53
C ALA A 175 14.07 11.31 10.19
N LEU A 176 13.89 12.17 11.17
CA LEU A 176 13.43 13.54 11.00
C LEU A 176 14.60 14.51 11.00
N SER A 177 14.46 15.63 10.30
CA SER A 177 15.45 16.72 10.31
C SER A 177 15.65 17.34 11.69
N THR A 178 14.68 17.17 12.60
CA THR A 178 14.73 17.55 14.02
C THR A 178 15.71 16.69 14.86
N GLY A 179 16.16 15.53 14.30
CA GLY A 179 17.00 14.57 15.02
C GLY A 179 16.26 13.35 15.54
N GLU A 180 14.94 13.32 15.48
CA GLU A 180 14.14 12.19 15.94
C GLU A 180 14.30 10.98 15.03
N LEU A 181 14.47 9.79 15.63
CA LEU A 181 14.57 8.50 14.93
C LEU A 181 13.35 7.64 15.25
N LEU A 182 12.51 7.41 14.25
CA LEU A 182 11.24 6.71 14.40
C LEU A 182 11.36 5.27 13.89
N SER A 183 10.95 4.30 14.71
CA SER A 183 11.04 2.88 14.38
C SER A 183 9.67 2.22 14.29
N CYS A 184 9.36 1.66 13.13
CA CYS A 184 8.13 0.88 12.92
C CYS A 184 8.22 -0.48 13.64
N PRO A 185 7.23 -0.85 14.45
CA PRO A 185 7.23 -2.12 15.17
C PRO A 185 7.26 -3.32 14.23
N LYS A 186 8.26 -4.18 14.39
CA LYS A 186 8.47 -5.43 13.64
C LYS A 186 7.89 -6.63 14.41
N LEU A 187 8.06 -7.83 13.85
CA LEU A 187 7.75 -9.07 14.56
C LEU A 187 8.62 -9.18 15.83
N ARG A 188 8.00 -9.53 16.95
CA ARG A 188 8.73 -9.84 18.18
C ARG A 188 9.56 -11.12 17.98
N PRO A 189 10.68 -11.32 18.68
CA PRO A 189 11.54 -12.50 18.50
C PRO A 189 10.78 -13.84 18.54
N LYS A 190 9.91 -14.06 19.53
CA LYS A 190 9.06 -15.25 19.63
C LYS A 190 8.09 -15.43 18.44
N GLU A 191 7.54 -14.34 17.91
CA GLU A 191 6.66 -14.38 16.73
C GLU A 191 7.43 -14.70 15.46
N ALA A 192 8.64 -14.16 15.30
CA ALA A 192 9.53 -14.45 14.17
C ALA A 192 9.96 -15.91 14.16
N GLU A 193 10.30 -16.47 15.32
CA GLU A 193 10.64 -17.87 15.47
C GLU A 193 9.42 -18.78 15.15
N ARG A 194 8.24 -18.46 15.71
CA ARG A 194 7.00 -19.16 15.39
C ARG A 194 6.71 -19.12 13.88
N LEU A 195 6.89 -17.98 13.24
CA LEU A 195 6.70 -17.84 11.79
C LEU A 195 7.64 -18.75 11.02
N ARG A 196 8.95 -18.77 11.37
CA ARG A 196 9.95 -19.65 10.74
C ARG A 196 9.58 -21.13 10.90
N ARG A 197 9.15 -21.54 12.12
CA ARG A 197 8.70 -22.92 12.39
C ARG A 197 7.49 -23.29 11.54
N LEU A 198 6.47 -22.42 11.47
CA LEU A 198 5.28 -22.65 10.65
C LEU A 198 5.61 -22.73 9.15
N GLN A 199 6.53 -21.90 8.65
CA GLN A 199 6.97 -21.93 7.26
C GLN A 199 7.70 -23.24 6.92
N ARG A 200 8.60 -23.75 7.79
CA ARG A 200 9.24 -25.06 7.63
C ARG A 200 8.21 -26.19 7.56
N ARG A 201 7.22 -26.18 8.47
CA ARG A 201 6.12 -27.17 8.46
C ARG A 201 5.27 -27.07 7.19
N LEU A 202 5.01 -25.83 6.70
CA LEU A 202 4.26 -25.61 5.47
C LEU A 202 4.99 -26.15 4.24
N ALA A 203 6.31 -26.03 4.18
CA ALA A 203 7.14 -26.57 3.10
C ALA A 203 7.02 -28.09 2.98
N LYS A 204 6.97 -28.79 4.12
CA LYS A 204 6.83 -30.26 4.20
C LYS A 204 5.39 -30.76 4.04
N ALA A 205 4.38 -29.89 4.05
CA ALA A 205 2.98 -30.31 3.98
C ALA A 205 2.50 -30.55 2.54
N THR A 206 1.79 -31.64 2.31
CA THR A 206 1.23 -32.05 1.01
C THR A 206 0.33 -30.94 0.44
N ARG A 207 0.49 -30.65 -0.85
CA ARG A 207 -0.35 -29.67 -1.59
C ARG A 207 -1.81 -30.15 -1.56
N GLY A 208 -2.74 -29.22 -1.28
CA GLY A 208 -4.17 -29.52 -1.19
C GLY A 208 -4.64 -30.01 0.18
N SER A 209 -3.77 -30.52 1.06
CA SER A 209 -4.18 -31.09 2.36
C SER A 209 -4.78 -30.04 3.31
N ASN A 210 -5.71 -30.50 4.17
CA ASN A 210 -6.30 -29.69 5.24
C ASN A 210 -5.24 -29.18 6.23
N ARG A 211 -4.21 -29.98 6.52
CA ARG A 211 -3.06 -29.59 7.32
C ARG A 211 -2.35 -28.35 6.73
N ARG A 212 -2.11 -28.35 5.41
CA ARG A 212 -1.51 -27.22 4.70
C ARG A 212 -2.40 -25.98 4.78
N GLY A 213 -3.73 -26.15 4.67
CA GLY A 213 -4.71 -25.10 4.86
C GLY A 213 -4.62 -24.44 6.25
N ARG A 214 -4.62 -25.25 7.30
CA ARG A 214 -4.46 -24.80 8.71
C ARG A 214 -3.15 -24.05 8.93
N LEU A 215 -2.03 -24.53 8.38
CA LEU A 215 -0.72 -23.86 8.49
C LEU A 215 -0.71 -22.50 7.78
N LYS A 216 -1.31 -22.38 6.60
CA LYS A 216 -1.48 -21.09 5.90
C LYS A 216 -2.25 -20.09 6.75
N THR A 217 -3.33 -20.51 7.40
CA THR A 217 -4.12 -19.66 8.30
C THR A 217 -3.31 -19.21 9.52
N GLN A 218 -2.53 -20.10 10.13
CA GLN A 218 -1.68 -19.75 11.27
C GLN A 218 -0.59 -18.75 10.87
N ILE A 219 0.05 -18.93 9.72
CA ILE A 219 1.03 -17.98 9.17
C ILE A 219 0.35 -16.62 8.90
N ALA A 220 -0.85 -16.63 8.31
CA ALA A 220 -1.60 -15.41 8.05
C ALA A 220 -1.92 -14.66 9.36
N ARG A 221 -2.30 -15.34 10.43
CA ARG A 221 -2.56 -14.72 11.74
C ARG A 221 -1.32 -14.03 12.33
N VAL A 222 -0.12 -14.60 12.18
CA VAL A 222 1.12 -13.95 12.63
C VAL A 222 1.42 -12.71 11.79
N LYS A 223 1.35 -12.83 10.46
CA LYS A 223 1.63 -11.72 9.53
C LYS A 223 0.63 -10.56 9.65
N VAL A 224 -0.63 -10.87 9.94
CA VAL A 224 -1.66 -9.84 10.12
C VAL A 224 -1.38 -8.98 11.37
N ARG A 225 -0.92 -9.58 12.47
CA ARG A 225 -0.54 -8.82 13.68
C ARG A 225 0.62 -7.85 13.41
N GLU A 226 1.61 -8.28 12.64
CA GLU A 226 2.70 -7.42 12.18
C GLU A 226 2.16 -6.26 11.32
N ALA A 227 1.30 -6.57 10.36
CA ALA A 227 0.68 -5.57 9.49
C ALA A 227 -0.21 -4.58 10.26
N ASP A 228 -0.95 -5.04 11.28
CA ASP A 228 -1.79 -4.18 12.12
C ASP A 228 -0.93 -3.21 12.95
N ARG A 229 0.18 -3.69 13.57
CA ARG A 229 1.12 -2.81 14.28
C ARG A 229 1.75 -1.76 13.36
N ARG A 230 2.15 -2.15 12.15
CA ARG A 230 2.69 -1.21 11.16
C ARG A 230 1.66 -0.18 10.75
N LYS A 231 0.41 -0.58 10.52
CA LYS A 231 -0.68 0.37 10.20
C LYS A 231 -0.92 1.33 11.34
N ASP A 232 -1.00 0.86 12.57
CA ASP A 232 -1.18 1.70 13.77
C ASP A 232 -0.05 2.71 13.90
N TRP A 233 1.20 2.27 13.74
CA TRP A 233 2.37 3.15 13.76
C TRP A 233 2.29 4.21 12.65
N VAL A 234 1.98 3.82 11.42
CA VAL A 234 1.84 4.76 10.30
C VAL A 234 0.72 5.78 10.56
N GLU A 235 -0.43 5.33 11.10
CA GLU A 235 -1.53 6.24 11.41
C GLU A 235 -1.14 7.26 12.48
N LYS A 236 -0.46 6.82 13.56
CA LYS A 236 0.03 7.69 14.63
C LYS A 236 1.09 8.66 14.13
N THR A 237 2.13 8.16 13.48
CA THR A 237 3.24 8.96 12.96
C THR A 237 2.76 9.98 11.93
N SER A 238 1.91 9.59 10.98
CA SER A 238 1.39 10.53 9.98
C SER A 238 0.44 11.59 10.58
N THR A 239 -0.27 11.27 11.67
CA THR A 239 -1.08 12.27 12.39
C THR A 239 -0.20 13.23 13.17
N ASP A 240 0.81 12.72 13.86
CA ASP A 240 1.76 13.51 14.62
C ASP A 240 2.49 14.50 13.72
N LEU A 241 3.10 14.04 12.64
CA LEU A 241 3.80 14.89 11.68
C LEU A 241 2.87 15.95 11.06
N ALA A 242 1.64 15.57 10.67
CA ALA A 242 0.69 16.52 10.09
C ALA A 242 0.22 17.60 11.07
N ARG A 243 0.27 17.35 12.39
CA ARG A 243 -0.08 18.32 13.44
C ARG A 243 1.07 19.21 13.85
N ARG A 244 2.31 18.74 13.70
CA ARG A 244 3.50 19.45 14.19
C ARG A 244 4.12 20.37 13.14
N PHE A 245 3.99 20.04 11.85
CA PHE A 245 4.72 20.71 10.80
C PHE A 245 3.82 21.27 9.72
N ASP A 246 4.13 22.45 9.21
CA ASP A 246 3.40 23.11 8.13
C ASP A 246 3.74 22.47 6.78
N VAL A 247 5.01 22.15 6.52
CA VAL A 247 5.48 21.49 5.31
C VAL A 247 6.24 20.21 5.67
N ILE A 248 5.90 19.12 5.00
CA ILE A 248 6.52 17.79 5.19
C ILE A 248 7.20 17.37 3.90
N ARG A 249 8.53 17.35 3.88
CA ARG A 249 9.33 16.92 2.73
C ARG A 249 9.73 15.46 2.86
N VAL A 250 9.46 14.67 1.84
CA VAL A 250 9.81 13.25 1.79
C VAL A 250 10.54 12.94 0.49
N GLU A 251 11.42 11.95 0.48
CA GLU A 251 12.04 11.51 -0.77
C GLU A 251 11.02 10.93 -1.75
N ASP A 252 11.21 11.16 -3.07
CA ASP A 252 10.41 10.51 -4.12
C ASP A 252 10.96 9.10 -4.43
N LEU A 253 10.65 8.15 -3.56
CA LEU A 253 11.12 6.77 -3.69
C LEU A 253 10.21 5.93 -4.59
N ARG A 254 10.75 5.41 -5.68
CA ARG A 254 10.09 4.43 -6.55
C ARG A 254 10.11 3.04 -5.91
N ILE A 255 9.39 2.86 -4.78
CA ILE A 255 9.41 1.66 -3.94
C ILE A 255 9.14 0.37 -4.74
N LYS A 256 8.26 0.41 -5.75
CA LYS A 256 7.96 -0.72 -6.62
C LYS A 256 9.19 -1.19 -7.38
N ASN A 257 10.01 -0.26 -7.90
CA ASN A 257 11.25 -0.57 -8.60
C ASN A 257 12.31 -1.06 -7.60
N MET A 258 12.44 -0.38 -6.46
CA MET A 258 13.39 -0.76 -5.40
C MET A 258 13.14 -2.18 -4.87
N THR A 259 11.89 -2.66 -4.87
CA THR A 259 11.52 -3.99 -4.37
C THR A 259 11.35 -5.05 -5.47
N ARG A 260 11.80 -4.77 -6.71
CA ARG A 260 11.82 -5.79 -7.78
C ARG A 260 12.69 -6.98 -7.39
N SER A 261 12.29 -8.16 -7.85
CA SER A 261 13.06 -9.38 -7.66
C SER A 261 14.36 -9.33 -8.46
N ALA A 262 15.46 -9.76 -7.86
CA ALA A 262 16.73 -9.95 -8.55
C ALA A 262 16.91 -11.39 -9.09
N ARG A 263 15.82 -12.16 -9.23
CA ARG A 263 15.89 -13.59 -9.55
C ARG A 263 16.42 -13.87 -10.96
N GLY A 264 16.27 -12.94 -11.89
CA GLY A 264 16.60 -13.14 -13.29
C GLY A 264 15.67 -14.12 -14.01
N THR A 265 16.09 -14.58 -15.16
CA THR A 265 15.47 -15.65 -15.96
C THR A 265 16.24 -16.97 -15.81
N VAL A 266 15.82 -18.03 -16.49
CA VAL A 266 16.56 -19.31 -16.53
C VAL A 266 17.89 -19.11 -17.25
N ASP A 267 17.87 -18.38 -18.36
CA ASP A 267 19.07 -18.14 -19.21
C ASP A 267 20.03 -17.10 -18.61
N GLN A 268 19.48 -16.15 -17.83
CA GLN A 268 20.26 -15.13 -17.14
C GLN A 268 19.89 -15.11 -15.65
N PRO A 269 20.43 -16.02 -14.83
CA PRO A 269 20.15 -16.09 -13.41
C PRO A 269 20.66 -14.86 -12.67
N GLY A 270 19.83 -14.33 -11.79
CA GLY A 270 20.16 -13.13 -11.02
C GLY A 270 21.20 -13.36 -9.93
N ARG A 271 22.01 -12.32 -9.64
CA ARG A 271 23.02 -12.32 -8.58
C ARG A 271 22.45 -11.78 -7.26
N ASN A 272 23.03 -12.16 -6.13
CA ASN A 272 22.68 -11.68 -4.78
C ASN A 272 21.18 -11.75 -4.44
N VAL A 273 20.44 -12.74 -4.99
CA VAL A 273 18.98 -12.90 -4.87
C VAL A 273 18.52 -12.96 -3.40
N ARG A 274 19.29 -13.65 -2.52
CA ARG A 274 18.95 -13.78 -1.09
C ARG A 274 19.10 -12.44 -0.36
N GLN A 275 20.19 -11.70 -0.60
CA GLN A 275 20.43 -10.37 -0.02
C GLN A 275 19.35 -9.39 -0.48
N LYS A 276 19.08 -9.34 -1.78
CA LYS A 276 18.01 -8.50 -2.35
C LYS A 276 16.63 -8.83 -1.78
N ALA A 277 16.32 -10.11 -1.64
CA ALA A 277 15.06 -10.54 -0.98
C ALA A 277 15.01 -10.12 0.49
N GLY A 278 16.13 -10.09 1.20
CA GLY A 278 16.27 -9.57 2.56
C GLY A 278 15.97 -8.07 2.61
N LEU A 279 16.63 -7.28 1.77
CA LEU A 279 16.42 -5.85 1.64
C LEU A 279 14.96 -5.52 1.28
N ASN A 280 14.38 -6.22 0.30
CA ASN A 280 12.99 -6.04 -0.11
C ASN A 280 12.02 -6.27 1.06
N ARG A 281 12.27 -7.30 1.89
CA ARG A 281 11.47 -7.54 3.10
C ARG A 281 11.63 -6.41 4.11
N GLY A 282 12.85 -5.88 4.30
CA GLY A 282 13.12 -4.73 5.17
C GLY A 282 12.34 -3.49 4.74
N ILE A 283 12.44 -3.10 3.46
CA ILE A 283 11.71 -1.96 2.88
C ILE A 283 10.20 -2.12 3.09
N LEU A 284 9.64 -3.29 2.73
CA LEU A 284 8.20 -3.53 2.84
C LEU A 284 7.71 -3.62 4.30
N ALA A 285 8.58 -4.03 5.23
CA ALA A 285 8.24 -4.08 6.65
C ALA A 285 8.13 -2.70 7.29
N ASN A 286 8.85 -1.70 6.81
CA ASN A 286 8.84 -0.34 7.35
C ASN A 286 7.66 0.52 6.88
N GLY A 287 6.90 0.08 5.88
CA GLY A 287 5.65 0.75 5.47
C GLY A 287 5.82 2.10 4.77
N TRP A 288 6.99 2.39 4.17
CA TRP A 288 7.33 3.68 3.54
C TRP A 288 6.25 4.24 2.61
N GLY A 289 5.74 3.41 1.68
CA GLY A 289 4.70 3.85 0.75
C GLY A 289 3.34 4.07 1.42
N LEU A 290 3.07 3.40 2.54
CA LEU A 290 1.87 3.65 3.32
C LEU A 290 2.00 4.96 4.09
N LEU A 291 3.16 5.24 4.70
CA LEU A 291 3.42 6.48 5.42
C LEU A 291 3.28 7.71 4.51
N ALA A 292 3.97 7.71 3.36
CA ALA A 292 3.88 8.82 2.40
C ALA A 292 2.43 9.08 1.97
N ARG A 293 1.70 8.03 1.59
CA ARG A 293 0.29 8.14 1.19
C ARG A 293 -0.61 8.68 2.30
N ARG A 294 -0.37 8.28 3.56
CA ARG A 294 -1.16 8.77 4.69
C ARG A 294 -0.83 10.21 5.03
N LEU A 295 0.42 10.64 4.86
CA LEU A 295 0.80 12.06 4.96
C LEU A 295 0.07 12.89 3.89
N GLU A 296 0.13 12.50 2.62
CA GLU A 296 -0.59 13.16 1.51
C GLU A 296 -2.10 13.29 1.77
N GLN A 297 -2.72 12.25 2.36
CA GLN A 297 -4.14 12.26 2.69
C GLN A 297 -4.50 13.14 3.89
N LYS A 298 -3.62 13.25 4.90
CA LYS A 298 -3.87 14.00 6.13
C LYS A 298 -3.43 15.47 6.03
N ALA A 299 -2.41 15.73 5.22
CA ALA A 299 -1.84 17.04 4.98
C ALA A 299 -1.81 17.37 3.48
N PRO A 300 -2.97 17.43 2.79
CA PRO A 300 -3.02 17.70 1.35
C PRO A 300 -2.42 19.07 1.05
N GLY A 301 -1.61 19.14 -0.02
CA GLY A 301 -0.92 20.36 -0.43
C GLY A 301 0.32 20.72 0.41
N ARG A 302 0.55 20.04 1.54
CA ARG A 302 1.67 20.30 2.46
C ARG A 302 2.78 19.25 2.40
N VAL A 303 2.64 18.21 1.58
CA VAL A 303 3.63 17.16 1.41
C VAL A 303 4.35 17.34 0.08
N GLU A 304 5.64 17.62 0.17
CA GLU A 304 6.52 17.81 -0.99
C GLU A 304 7.41 16.58 -1.20
N LYS A 305 7.56 16.14 -2.44
CA LYS A 305 8.46 15.05 -2.82
C LYS A 305 9.76 15.60 -3.35
N ILE A 306 10.85 15.25 -2.69
CA ILE A 306 12.20 15.70 -3.03
C ILE A 306 12.96 14.56 -3.75
N PRO A 307 13.71 14.84 -4.83
CA PRO A 307 14.55 13.85 -5.46
C PRO A 307 15.53 13.21 -4.47
N ALA A 308 15.59 11.87 -4.45
CA ALA A 308 16.40 11.11 -3.50
C ALA A 308 17.91 11.07 -3.86
N ALA A 309 18.30 11.58 -5.03
CA ALA A 309 19.68 11.50 -5.50
C ALA A 309 20.63 12.28 -4.58
N TYR A 310 21.68 11.58 -4.12
CA TYR A 310 22.79 12.13 -3.32
C TYR A 310 22.45 12.76 -1.96
N THR A 311 21.18 12.74 -1.53
CA THR A 311 20.77 13.29 -0.22
C THR A 311 21.57 12.72 0.95
N SER A 312 21.97 11.45 0.87
CA SER A 312 22.77 10.75 1.89
C SER A 312 24.29 11.02 1.80
N GLN A 313 24.77 11.64 0.71
CA GLN A 313 26.19 11.94 0.47
C GLN A 313 26.49 13.44 0.61
N CYS A 314 25.47 14.26 0.58
CA CYS A 314 25.56 15.72 0.75
C CYS A 314 25.70 16.10 2.23
N CYS A 315 26.62 16.99 2.52
CA CYS A 315 26.75 17.57 3.86
C CYS A 315 25.63 18.60 4.10
N SER A 316 24.85 18.44 5.17
CA SER A 316 23.79 19.38 5.52
C SER A 316 24.32 20.75 5.96
N SER A 317 25.58 20.83 6.41
CA SER A 317 26.22 22.07 6.83
C SER A 317 26.81 22.85 5.65
N CYS A 318 27.74 22.27 4.88
CA CYS A 318 28.46 22.99 3.83
C CYS A 318 28.02 22.65 2.40
N GLY A 319 27.14 21.67 2.19
CA GLY A 319 26.67 21.27 0.87
C GLY A 319 27.64 20.39 0.06
N HIS A 320 28.85 20.09 0.57
CA HIS A 320 29.81 19.25 -0.14
C HIS A 320 29.28 17.83 -0.35
N VAL A 321 29.43 17.31 -1.57
CA VAL A 321 28.93 15.98 -1.97
C VAL A 321 30.11 15.06 -2.27
N ALA A 322 30.29 14.03 -1.46
CA ALA A 322 31.30 13.00 -1.69
C ALA A 322 30.82 11.64 -1.16
N PRO A 323 31.14 10.53 -1.84
CA PRO A 323 30.84 9.19 -1.32
C PRO A 323 31.49 8.93 0.04
N GLY A 324 32.69 9.49 0.29
CA GLY A 324 33.45 9.39 1.54
C GLY A 324 32.81 10.10 2.73
N ASN A 325 31.82 10.98 2.51
CA ASN A 325 31.11 11.64 3.59
C ASN A 325 30.28 10.67 4.45
N ARG A 326 29.88 9.53 3.90
CA ARG A 326 29.16 8.49 4.64
C ARG A 326 30.14 7.43 5.13
N GLU A 327 30.72 7.64 6.30
CA GLU A 327 31.71 6.77 6.91
C GLU A 327 31.14 5.38 7.24
N SER A 328 29.87 5.35 7.68
CA SER A 328 29.14 4.10 7.94
C SER A 328 27.63 4.28 7.69
N GLN A 329 26.87 3.25 7.95
CA GLN A 329 25.40 3.33 7.86
C GLN A 329 24.79 4.33 8.86
N ALA A 330 25.43 4.55 10.00
CA ALA A 330 24.95 5.43 11.05
C ALA A 330 25.73 6.76 11.17
N MET A 331 26.98 6.78 10.71
CA MET A 331 27.90 7.92 10.89
C MET A 331 28.11 8.66 9.56
N PHE A 332 27.88 9.95 9.60
CA PHE A 332 28.21 10.90 8.55
C PHE A 332 29.37 11.78 9.04
N ARG A 333 30.43 11.93 8.24
CA ARG A 333 31.54 12.88 8.49
C ARG A 333 31.91 13.54 7.17
N CYS A 334 31.75 14.83 7.08
CA CYS A 334 32.09 15.58 5.88
C CYS A 334 33.60 15.64 5.69
N VAL A 335 34.10 15.19 4.54
CA VAL A 335 35.54 15.24 4.20
C VAL A 335 36.05 16.67 3.94
N ALA A 336 35.14 17.63 3.65
CA ALA A 336 35.52 19.01 3.36
C ALA A 336 35.48 19.91 4.61
N CYS A 337 34.45 19.83 5.44
CA CYS A 337 34.29 20.74 6.59
C CYS A 337 34.37 20.05 7.97
N GLY A 338 34.56 18.72 8.01
CA GLY A 338 34.64 17.97 9.26
C GLY A 338 33.30 17.79 10.01
N HIS A 339 32.19 18.32 9.49
CA HIS A 339 30.88 18.18 10.14
C HIS A 339 30.52 16.72 10.37
N THR A 340 30.15 16.36 11.61
CA THR A 340 29.75 15.02 12.02
C THR A 340 28.29 14.99 12.43
N ALA A 341 27.55 13.97 12.00
CA ALA A 341 26.13 13.78 12.34
C ALA A 341 25.72 12.31 12.22
N ASN A 342 24.54 11.97 12.72
CA ASN A 342 23.89 10.74 12.32
C ASN A 342 23.57 10.80 10.81
N ALA A 343 23.91 9.78 10.04
CA ALA A 343 23.81 9.78 8.58
C ALA A 343 22.34 9.96 8.09
N ASP A 344 21.37 9.33 8.76
CA ASP A 344 19.96 9.43 8.41
C ASP A 344 19.38 10.82 8.80
N VAL A 345 19.85 11.42 9.89
CA VAL A 345 19.48 12.80 10.29
C VAL A 345 20.07 13.83 9.33
N ASN A 346 21.36 13.65 8.90
CA ASN A 346 21.96 14.51 7.89
C ASN A 346 21.17 14.46 6.56
N ALA A 347 20.78 13.26 6.12
CA ALA A 347 19.92 13.10 4.93
C ALA A 347 18.57 13.80 5.12
N ALA A 348 17.92 13.63 6.27
CA ALA A 348 16.65 14.29 6.59
C ALA A 348 16.76 15.83 6.57
N ARG A 349 17.86 16.41 7.04
CA ARG A 349 18.13 17.86 6.95
C ARG A 349 18.27 18.34 5.51
N ASN A 350 18.94 17.56 4.65
CA ASN A 350 19.04 17.87 3.21
C ASN A 350 17.65 17.80 2.54
N ILE A 351 16.83 16.83 2.91
CA ILE A 351 15.45 16.72 2.45
C ILE A 351 14.63 17.92 2.92
N ALA A 352 14.76 18.34 4.20
CA ALA A 352 14.08 19.51 4.73
C ALA A 352 14.46 20.81 4.02
N ALA A 353 15.74 20.94 3.62
CA ALA A 353 16.21 22.09 2.86
C ALA A 353 15.70 22.10 1.40
N GLY A 354 15.04 21.02 0.94
CA GLY A 354 14.57 20.91 -0.46
C GLY A 354 15.71 20.85 -1.48
N ARG A 355 16.92 20.50 -1.05
CA ARG A 355 18.12 20.49 -1.91
C ARG A 355 18.03 19.33 -2.90
N ALA A 356 17.79 19.63 -4.17
CA ALA A 356 18.13 18.73 -5.26
C ALA A 356 19.65 18.75 -5.44
N VAL A 357 20.31 17.66 -5.10
CA VAL A 357 21.78 17.56 -5.23
C VAL A 357 22.10 17.09 -6.64
N THR A 358 22.87 17.90 -7.40
CA THR A 358 23.37 17.50 -8.72
C THR A 358 24.64 16.65 -8.58
N ALA A 359 24.85 15.71 -9.49
CA ALA A 359 26.00 14.80 -9.49
C ALA A 359 27.40 15.51 -9.58
N ARG A 360 27.42 16.83 -9.79
CA ARG A 360 28.64 17.64 -9.93
C ARG A 360 28.93 18.57 -8.74
N GLY A 361 28.32 18.32 -7.58
CA GLY A 361 28.67 19.05 -6.34
C GLY A 361 28.18 20.51 -6.26
N GLY A 362 27.31 20.97 -7.16
CA GLY A 362 26.70 22.30 -7.09
C GLY A 362 25.34 22.25 -6.42
N THR A 363 25.11 23.12 -5.44
CA THR A 363 23.76 23.37 -4.89
C THR A 363 23.02 24.31 -5.85
N VAL A 364 21.94 23.83 -6.46
CA VAL A 364 20.99 24.67 -7.19
C VAL A 364 19.80 24.92 -6.29
N LEU A 365 19.65 26.15 -5.82
CA LEU A 365 18.39 26.67 -5.31
C LEU A 365 17.43 26.84 -6.48
N ALA A 366 16.31 26.11 -6.44
CA ALA A 366 15.15 26.22 -7.33
C ALA A 366 15.40 26.05 -8.84
N ALA A 367 15.13 24.87 -9.31
CA ALA A 367 14.44 24.40 -10.51
C ALA A 367 14.92 22.98 -10.86
N PRO A 368 14.06 22.04 -11.27
CA PRO A 368 14.46 20.66 -11.49
C PRO A 368 15.15 20.51 -12.85
N ALA A 369 16.47 20.60 -12.88
CA ALA A 369 17.24 20.08 -13.99
C ALA A 369 17.82 18.74 -13.59
N ASN A 370 17.07 17.67 -13.80
CA ASN A 370 17.55 16.31 -13.67
C ASN A 370 18.49 16.02 -14.83
N ARG A 371 19.80 16.18 -14.61
CA ARG A 371 20.86 15.73 -15.53
C ARG A 371 21.49 14.44 -15.01
N GLU A 372 20.71 13.36 -14.95
CA GLU A 372 21.29 12.04 -15.08
C GLU A 372 21.74 11.88 -16.54
N PRO A 373 22.94 11.31 -16.82
CA PRO A 373 23.29 10.95 -18.18
C PRO A 373 22.25 9.94 -18.64
N GLN A 374 21.45 10.32 -19.62
CA GLN A 374 20.64 9.37 -20.37
C GLN A 374 21.65 8.38 -20.96
N HIS A 375 21.55 7.11 -20.58
CA HIS A 375 22.22 6.04 -21.30
C HIS A 375 21.78 6.17 -22.76
N SER A 376 22.65 6.73 -23.58
CA SER A 376 22.51 6.71 -25.02
C SER A 376 22.43 5.23 -25.44
N THR A 377 21.28 4.84 -25.91
CA THR A 377 21.09 3.60 -26.65
C THR A 377 22.06 3.67 -27.85
N PRO A 378 22.94 2.68 -28.05
CA PRO A 378 23.77 2.65 -29.26
C PRO A 378 22.83 2.57 -30.47
N PRO A 379 23.18 3.24 -31.61
CA PRO A 379 22.37 3.14 -32.79
C PRO A 379 22.31 1.70 -33.27
N LEU A 380 21.09 1.23 -33.58
CA LEU A 380 20.87 -0.01 -34.32
C LEU A 380 21.55 0.13 -35.66
N VAL A 381 22.69 -0.53 -35.82
CA VAL A 381 23.30 -0.78 -37.14
C VAL A 381 22.40 -1.79 -37.81
N GLY A 382 21.68 -1.37 -38.85
CA GLY A 382 20.93 -2.26 -39.75
C GLY A 382 21.90 -3.12 -40.57
N VAL A 383 21.58 -4.39 -40.67
CA VAL A 383 21.76 -5.28 -41.84
C VAL A 383 20.52 -6.14 -41.91
#